data_f496289626bbebd5ca09d7701d2bf716
#
_entry.id   f496289626bbebd5ca09d7701d2bf716
#
_cell.length_a   1.000
_cell.length_b   1.000
_cell.length_c   1.000
_cell.angle_alpha   90.00
_cell.angle_beta   90.00
_cell.angle_gamma   90.00
#
_symmetry.space_group_name_H-M   'P 1'
#
loop_
_entity.id
_entity.type
_entity.pdbx_description
1 polymer ?
#
loop_
_entity_poly.entity_id
_entity_poly.type
_entity_poly.pdbx_seq_one_letter_code
_entity_poly.pdbx_strand_id
1 'polypeptide(L)'
;ELPKNIMKKILPMFDWMKAMSHPDGDISFFNDATLGIAPSLKNLLDYAKRLGVIYKGGESKTCTHLKASGYIRVQRENMISIIDTASIGADYIPGHGHADALSFELSLFEHRVIVNSGISVYGNSAERQRQRGTDAHSTVVIDNKNSSEVWGGFRVARRAKVYDISIENREEQVKLSACHDGYKLLKGSPKHCREWNFYKNALVVTDKIIGTGKHSVQSILHIHPNANLMKINNQSVNFEINKKKVNIELQSNG
;
A
#
# COMPACT_ATOMS: atom_id res chain seq x y z
N GLU A 1 24.13 29.15 2.56
CA GLU A 1 22.79 29.01 1.90
C GLU A 1 22.73 27.74 1.10
N LEU A 2 21.56 27.04 1.13
CA LEU A 2 21.32 25.86 0.29
C LEU A 2 21.24 26.29 -1.19
N PRO A 3 21.79 25.49 -2.11
CA PRO A 3 21.69 25.79 -3.55
C PRO A 3 20.20 25.88 -3.98
N LYS A 4 19.90 26.86 -4.85
CA LYS A 4 18.52 27.16 -5.30
C LYS A 4 17.78 25.94 -5.92
N ASN A 5 18.51 25.04 -6.57
CA ASN A 5 17.97 23.82 -7.15
C ASN A 5 17.51 22.80 -6.08
N ILE A 6 18.21 22.73 -4.94
CA ILE A 6 17.81 21.90 -3.80
C ILE A 6 16.56 22.47 -3.14
N MET A 7 16.53 23.80 -2.91
CA MET A 7 15.36 24.47 -2.32
C MET A 7 14.07 24.20 -3.10
N LYS A 8 14.13 24.16 -4.44
CA LYS A 8 12.97 23.84 -5.29
C LYS A 8 12.44 22.41 -5.11
N LYS A 9 13.23 21.48 -4.55
CA LYS A 9 12.84 20.08 -4.33
C LYS A 9 12.24 19.84 -2.95
N ILE A 10 12.55 20.66 -1.96
CA ILE A 10 12.15 20.43 -0.56
C ILE A 10 10.61 20.43 -0.42
N LEU A 11 9.90 21.39 -0.99
CA LEU A 11 8.45 21.47 -0.89
C LEU A 11 7.74 20.26 -1.53
N PRO A 12 8.08 19.85 -2.78
CA PRO A 12 7.56 18.61 -3.36
C PRO A 12 7.91 17.34 -2.55
N MET A 13 9.04 17.28 -1.86
CA MET A 13 9.37 16.16 -0.96
C MET A 13 8.43 16.12 0.25
N PHE A 14 8.07 17.28 0.83
CA PHE A 14 7.06 17.33 1.89
C PHE A 14 5.67 16.94 1.39
N ASP A 15 5.27 17.35 0.18
CA ASP A 15 4.01 16.93 -0.42
C ASP A 15 3.97 15.39 -0.60
N TRP A 16 5.08 14.81 -1.09
CA TRP A 16 5.21 13.36 -1.23
C TRP A 16 5.12 12.66 0.13
N MET A 17 5.87 13.13 1.11
CA MET A 17 5.89 12.55 2.45
C MET A 17 4.53 12.64 3.13
N LYS A 18 3.82 13.78 2.99
CA LYS A 18 2.44 13.94 3.47
C LYS A 18 1.49 12.94 2.79
N ALA A 19 1.63 12.73 1.48
CA ALA A 19 0.80 11.77 0.76
C ALA A 19 1.05 10.32 1.18
N MET A 20 2.27 9.99 1.62
CA MET A 20 2.68 8.66 2.08
C MET A 20 2.54 8.47 3.59
N SER A 21 2.00 9.44 4.32
CA SER A 21 1.77 9.34 5.77
C SER A 21 0.30 9.10 6.08
N HIS A 22 0.06 8.32 7.15
CA HIS A 22 -1.25 8.09 7.72
C HIS A 22 -1.68 9.23 8.66
N PRO A 23 -2.94 9.28 9.13
CA PRO A 23 -3.42 10.32 10.06
C PRO A 23 -2.68 10.36 11.40
N ASP A 24 -2.09 9.24 11.84
CA ASP A 24 -1.25 9.15 13.03
C ASP A 24 0.08 9.92 12.89
N GLY A 25 0.39 10.42 11.70
CA GLY A 25 1.61 11.16 11.39
C GLY A 25 2.80 10.30 10.98
N ASP A 26 2.66 8.99 11.01
CA ASP A 26 3.69 8.05 10.61
C ASP A 26 3.53 7.59 9.16
N ILE A 27 4.64 7.10 8.60
CA ILE A 27 4.70 6.65 7.20
C ILE A 27 3.93 5.35 6.98
N SER A 28 3.54 5.08 5.72
CA SER A 28 3.07 3.77 5.25
C SER A 28 4.20 2.74 5.21
N PHE A 29 3.84 1.46 5.38
CA PHE A 29 4.78 0.34 5.48
C PHE A 29 5.01 -0.42 4.18
N PHE A 30 5.21 0.29 3.08
CA PHE A 30 5.61 -0.34 1.83
C PHE A 30 7.12 -0.60 1.79
N ASN A 31 7.51 -1.70 1.16
CA ASN A 31 8.90 -2.10 1.02
C ASN A 31 9.62 -2.19 2.40
N ASP A 32 10.89 -1.80 2.46
CA ASP A 32 11.69 -1.81 3.70
C ASP A 32 11.38 -0.66 4.67
N ALA A 33 10.14 -0.20 4.73
CA ALA A 33 9.76 0.83 5.68
C ALA A 33 9.75 0.30 7.12
N THR A 34 10.19 1.14 8.06
CA THR A 34 10.09 0.87 9.50
C THR A 34 9.93 2.17 10.27
N LEU A 35 9.27 2.13 11.43
CA LEU A 35 9.07 3.30 12.28
C LEU A 35 10.29 3.56 13.18
N GLY A 36 10.47 4.83 13.53
CA GLY A 36 11.46 5.25 14.52
C GLY A 36 12.91 5.33 14.04
N ILE A 37 13.21 5.01 12.78
CA ILE A 37 14.57 5.12 12.21
C ILE A 37 14.85 6.46 11.55
N ALA A 38 13.81 7.22 11.23
CA ALA A 38 13.92 8.53 10.60
C ALA A 38 13.01 9.55 11.32
N PRO A 39 13.31 10.85 11.22
CA PRO A 39 12.45 11.89 11.76
C PRO A 39 11.05 11.84 11.13
N SER A 40 10.02 12.06 11.95
CA SER A 40 8.64 12.18 11.48
C SER A 40 8.46 13.40 10.56
N LEU A 41 7.39 13.41 9.75
CA LEU A 41 7.02 14.57 8.93
C LEU A 41 6.95 15.84 9.79
N LYS A 42 6.34 15.77 10.97
CA LYS A 42 6.26 16.90 11.91
C LYS A 42 7.64 17.43 12.27
N ASN A 43 8.57 16.56 12.66
CA ASN A 43 9.93 16.97 13.03
C ASN A 43 10.68 17.63 11.87
N LEU A 44 10.50 17.09 10.65
CA LEU A 44 11.13 17.66 9.45
C LEU A 44 10.53 19.03 9.09
N LEU A 45 9.21 19.22 9.24
CA LEU A 45 8.55 20.51 9.03
C LEU A 45 9.01 21.55 10.06
N ASP A 46 9.12 21.17 11.33
CA ASP A 46 9.62 22.04 12.40
C ASP A 46 11.09 22.42 12.14
N TYR A 47 11.90 21.49 11.63
CA TYR A 47 13.28 21.77 11.24
C TYR A 47 13.35 22.73 10.03
N ALA A 48 12.56 22.46 8.99
CA ALA A 48 12.48 23.32 7.81
C ALA A 48 12.08 24.77 8.17
N LYS A 49 11.10 24.92 9.07
CA LYS A 49 10.66 26.22 9.58
C LYS A 49 11.81 26.99 10.24
N ARG A 50 12.66 26.32 11.06
CA ARG A 50 13.85 26.95 11.68
C ARG A 50 14.86 27.41 10.64
N LEU A 51 14.91 26.75 9.48
CA LEU A 51 15.77 27.14 8.35
C LEU A 51 15.13 28.16 7.41
N GLY A 52 13.96 28.73 7.77
CA GLY A 52 13.23 29.71 6.96
C GLY A 52 12.45 29.10 5.80
N VAL A 53 12.31 27.77 5.72
CA VAL A 53 11.50 27.10 4.71
C VAL A 53 10.09 26.90 5.26
N ILE A 54 9.12 27.65 4.71
CA ILE A 54 7.72 27.59 5.15
C ILE A 54 6.94 26.67 4.21
N TYR A 55 6.47 25.55 4.74
CA TYR A 55 5.55 24.64 4.05
C TYR A 55 4.11 24.99 4.45
N LYS A 56 3.34 25.47 3.48
CA LYS A 56 1.91 25.83 3.71
C LYS A 56 0.97 24.63 3.57
N GLY A 57 1.49 23.50 3.12
CA GLY A 57 0.68 22.33 2.73
C GLY A 57 0.03 22.53 1.36
N GLY A 58 -0.07 21.47 0.59
CA GLY A 58 -0.95 21.44 -0.58
C GLY A 58 -2.42 21.27 -0.16
N GLU A 59 -3.35 21.63 -1.04
CA GLU A 59 -4.77 21.32 -0.86
C GLU A 59 -4.98 19.83 -0.60
N SER A 60 -5.87 19.51 0.33
CA SER A 60 -6.27 18.12 0.55
C SER A 60 -7.10 17.66 -0.65
N LYS A 61 -6.52 16.84 -1.50
CA LYS A 61 -7.19 16.25 -2.66
C LYS A 61 -7.84 14.94 -2.29
N THR A 62 -9.04 14.69 -2.79
CA THR A 62 -9.72 13.39 -2.64
C THR A 62 -8.88 12.24 -3.18
N CYS A 63 -8.15 12.48 -4.28
CA CYS A 63 -7.23 11.50 -4.86
C CYS A 63 -5.93 12.19 -5.28
N THR A 64 -4.79 11.62 -4.87
CA THR A 64 -3.45 12.08 -5.25
C THR A 64 -2.69 10.92 -5.86
N HIS A 65 -2.35 11.00 -7.13
CA HIS A 65 -1.51 10.02 -7.82
C HIS A 65 -0.07 10.51 -7.88
N LEU A 66 0.81 9.87 -7.15
CA LEU A 66 2.25 10.11 -7.15
C LEU A 66 2.90 9.35 -8.32
N LYS A 67 2.63 9.80 -9.56
CA LYS A 67 2.96 9.10 -10.82
C LYS A 67 4.42 8.64 -10.91
N ALA A 68 5.37 9.43 -10.40
CA ALA A 68 6.80 9.11 -10.48
C ALA A 68 7.19 7.95 -9.55
N SER A 69 6.49 7.74 -8.44
CA SER A 69 6.73 6.66 -7.48
C SER A 69 5.68 5.55 -7.52
N GLY A 70 4.57 5.76 -8.24
CA GLY A 70 3.54 4.75 -8.46
C GLY A 70 2.54 4.57 -7.31
N TYR A 71 2.57 5.42 -6.27
CA TYR A 71 1.60 5.34 -5.18
C TYR A 71 0.38 6.22 -5.41
N ILE A 72 -0.77 5.78 -4.92
CA ILE A 72 -2.01 6.54 -4.99
C ILE A 72 -2.57 6.68 -3.59
N ARG A 73 -2.81 7.93 -3.15
CA ARG A 73 -3.53 8.23 -1.93
C ARG A 73 -4.96 8.61 -2.25
N VAL A 74 -5.91 7.96 -1.59
CA VAL A 74 -7.32 8.37 -1.56
C VAL A 74 -7.67 8.82 -0.15
N GLN A 75 -8.29 10.00 -0.07
CA GLN A 75 -8.83 10.53 1.18
C GLN A 75 -10.29 10.88 0.97
N ARG A 76 -11.17 10.21 1.70
CA ARG A 76 -12.60 10.40 1.58
C ARG A 76 -13.27 10.23 2.93
N GLU A 77 -13.96 11.29 3.40
CA GLU A 77 -14.58 11.30 4.72
C GLU A 77 -13.61 10.83 5.82
N ASN A 78 -13.95 9.72 6.49
CA ASN A 78 -13.15 9.13 7.54
C ASN A 78 -12.17 8.05 7.06
N MET A 79 -11.96 7.93 5.73
CA MET A 79 -11.09 6.93 5.12
C MET A 79 -9.87 7.58 4.49
N ILE A 80 -8.71 7.04 4.76
CA ILE A 80 -7.47 7.32 4.04
C ILE A 80 -6.86 5.98 3.63
N SER A 81 -6.65 5.81 2.33
CA SER A 81 -5.97 4.64 1.78
C SER A 81 -4.74 5.07 0.99
N ILE A 82 -3.67 4.29 1.13
CA ILE A 82 -2.46 4.42 0.32
C ILE A 82 -2.31 3.09 -0.43
N ILE A 83 -2.25 3.16 -1.76
CA ILE A 83 -2.33 2.02 -2.66
C ILE A 83 -1.02 1.93 -3.43
N ASP A 84 -0.46 0.73 -3.50
CA ASP A 84 0.76 0.45 -4.25
C ASP A 84 0.43 0.02 -5.68
N THR A 85 0.66 0.92 -6.63
CA THR A 85 0.69 0.64 -8.06
C THR A 85 2.09 0.87 -8.64
N ALA A 86 3.11 0.87 -7.77
CA ALA A 86 4.49 1.13 -8.12
C ALA A 86 5.15 -0.06 -8.85
N SER A 87 6.25 0.23 -9.49
CA SER A 87 7.21 -0.79 -9.89
C SER A 87 7.95 -1.31 -8.66
N ILE A 88 8.21 -2.61 -8.61
CA ILE A 88 8.93 -3.25 -7.50
C ILE A 88 10.39 -2.78 -7.47
N GLY A 89 10.68 -1.82 -6.60
CA GLY A 89 11.99 -1.23 -6.47
C GLY A 89 12.46 -0.45 -7.71
N ALA A 90 13.58 0.27 -7.58
CA ALA A 90 14.21 0.95 -8.69
C ALA A 90 14.92 -0.04 -9.62
N ASP A 91 14.97 0.23 -10.93
CA ASP A 91 15.56 -0.68 -11.91
C ASP A 91 17.04 -0.96 -11.65
N TYR A 92 17.78 0.02 -11.18
CA TYR A 92 19.22 -0.10 -10.91
C TYR A 92 19.54 -0.67 -9.51
N ILE A 93 18.60 -0.68 -8.56
CA ILE A 93 18.82 -1.19 -7.20
C ILE A 93 17.49 -1.62 -6.55
N PRO A 94 16.89 -2.76 -6.96
CA PRO A 94 15.59 -3.19 -6.45
C PRO A 94 15.66 -3.89 -5.09
N GLY A 95 16.82 -3.92 -4.42
CA GLY A 95 17.08 -4.76 -3.25
C GLY A 95 16.15 -4.54 -2.05
N HIS A 96 15.55 -3.36 -1.92
CA HIS A 96 14.58 -3.03 -0.88
C HIS A 96 13.12 -3.33 -1.27
N GLY A 97 12.89 -3.76 -2.52
CA GLY A 97 11.54 -4.07 -3.02
C GLY A 97 10.97 -5.34 -2.41
N HIS A 98 9.66 -5.35 -2.22
CA HIS A 98 8.86 -6.49 -1.77
C HIS A 98 7.99 -7.01 -2.91
N ALA A 99 7.45 -8.21 -2.78
CA ALA A 99 6.51 -8.78 -3.74
C ALA A 99 5.07 -8.35 -3.40
N ASP A 100 4.81 -7.04 -3.35
CA ASP A 100 3.65 -6.37 -2.77
C ASP A 100 2.74 -5.64 -3.78
N ALA A 101 2.91 -5.92 -5.08
CA ALA A 101 2.10 -5.30 -6.13
C ALA A 101 0.60 -5.33 -5.83
N LEU A 102 -0.08 -4.18 -5.99
CA LEU A 102 -1.49 -3.94 -5.68
C LEU A 102 -1.88 -4.16 -4.21
N SER A 103 -0.92 -4.15 -3.29
CA SER A 103 -1.23 -4.05 -1.88
C SER A 103 -1.71 -2.64 -1.52
N PHE A 104 -2.36 -2.51 -0.37
CA PHE A 104 -2.82 -1.22 0.12
C PHE A 104 -2.85 -1.17 1.64
N GLU A 105 -2.79 0.02 2.17
CA GLU A 105 -3.06 0.33 3.57
C GLU A 105 -4.31 1.19 3.70
N LEU A 106 -5.03 1.05 4.79
CA LEU A 106 -6.26 1.77 5.08
C LEU A 106 -6.27 2.27 6.52
N SER A 107 -6.53 3.55 6.69
CA SER A 107 -6.93 4.13 7.97
C SER A 107 -8.40 4.52 7.95
N LEU A 108 -9.11 4.22 9.03
CA LEU A 108 -10.48 4.64 9.29
C LEU A 108 -10.52 5.42 10.59
N PHE A 109 -11.25 6.54 10.61
CA PHE A 109 -11.42 7.37 11.82
C PHE A 109 -10.07 7.70 12.48
N GLU A 110 -9.05 8.06 11.67
CA GLU A 110 -7.68 8.39 12.08
C GLU A 110 -6.84 7.21 12.61
N HIS A 111 -7.34 5.97 12.57
CA HIS A 111 -6.64 4.76 13.02
C HIS A 111 -6.34 3.83 11.86
N ARG A 112 -5.15 3.23 11.86
CA ARG A 112 -4.78 2.20 10.87
C ARG A 112 -5.63 0.96 11.09
N VAL A 113 -6.17 0.42 10.01
CA VAL A 113 -7.05 -0.75 10.00
C VAL A 113 -6.46 -1.88 9.16
N ILE A 114 -6.14 -1.59 7.89
CA ILE A 114 -5.42 -2.51 7.02
C ILE A 114 -4.00 -1.99 6.88
N VAL A 115 -3.03 -2.86 7.13
CA VAL A 115 -1.61 -2.50 7.22
C VAL A 115 -0.73 -3.44 6.42
N ASN A 116 0.49 -3.02 6.13
CA ASN A 116 1.60 -3.88 5.74
C ASN A 116 2.52 -4.12 6.94
N SER A 117 3.44 -5.07 6.82
CA SER A 117 4.35 -5.43 7.92
C SER A 117 5.61 -4.57 7.94
N GLY A 118 5.96 -3.88 6.86
CA GLY A 118 7.26 -3.25 6.72
C GLY A 118 8.40 -4.25 6.87
N ILE A 119 9.48 -3.82 7.52
CA ILE A 119 10.66 -4.65 7.78
C ILE A 119 11.13 -4.52 9.23
N SER A 120 11.55 -5.64 9.83
CA SER A 120 12.14 -5.67 11.18
C SER A 120 13.60 -6.13 11.20
N VAL A 121 14.04 -6.82 10.16
CA VAL A 121 15.39 -7.39 10.07
C VAL A 121 15.97 -7.25 8.66
N TYR A 122 17.26 -7.00 8.58
CA TYR A 122 18.06 -7.15 7.37
C TYR A 122 18.86 -8.47 7.42
N GLY A 123 19.50 -8.82 6.30
CA GLY A 123 20.29 -10.02 6.18
C GLY A 123 19.52 -11.17 5.52
N ASN A 124 20.13 -12.35 5.51
CA ASN A 124 19.56 -13.54 4.87
C ASN A 124 18.93 -14.44 5.93
N SER A 125 17.70 -14.13 6.32
CA SER A 125 16.94 -14.90 7.30
C SER A 125 15.57 -15.29 6.76
N ALA A 126 14.94 -16.29 7.35
CA ALA A 126 13.57 -16.71 7.03
C ALA A 126 12.57 -15.56 7.29
N GLU A 127 12.76 -14.80 8.36
CA GLU A 127 11.92 -13.65 8.70
C GLU A 127 12.02 -12.55 7.64
N ARG A 128 13.22 -12.24 7.15
CA ARG A 128 13.41 -11.31 6.02
C ARG A 128 12.66 -11.77 4.76
N GLN A 129 12.73 -13.08 4.46
CA GLN A 129 12.01 -13.64 3.29
C GLN A 129 10.49 -13.56 3.50
N ARG A 130 10.00 -13.87 4.68
CA ARG A 130 8.57 -13.76 5.01
C ARG A 130 8.07 -12.32 4.83
N GLN A 131 8.78 -11.33 5.36
CA GLN A 131 8.37 -9.91 5.30
C GLN A 131 8.38 -9.36 3.86
N ARG A 132 9.18 -9.91 2.96
CA ARG A 132 9.24 -9.51 1.55
C ARG A 132 8.30 -10.31 0.65
N GLY A 133 7.73 -11.41 1.15
CA GLY A 133 6.82 -12.27 0.42
C GLY A 133 5.44 -11.65 0.20
N THR A 134 4.75 -12.08 -0.84
CA THR A 134 3.42 -11.55 -1.18
C THR A 134 2.40 -11.78 -0.07
N ASP A 135 2.53 -12.86 0.68
CA ASP A 135 1.66 -13.22 1.78
C ASP A 135 1.79 -12.30 3.02
N ALA A 136 2.86 -11.51 3.10
CA ALA A 136 3.02 -10.48 4.14
C ALA A 136 2.29 -9.16 3.81
N HIS A 137 1.61 -9.07 2.68
CA HIS A 137 0.97 -7.85 2.20
C HIS A 137 -0.53 -8.05 1.94
N SER A 138 -1.29 -6.94 2.01
CA SER A 138 -2.74 -6.95 1.78
C SER A 138 -3.06 -7.01 0.28
N THR A 139 -2.75 -8.15 -0.35
CA THR A 139 -2.89 -8.42 -1.78
C THR A 139 -3.26 -9.89 -2.05
N VAL A 140 -3.19 -10.32 -3.30
CA VAL A 140 -3.56 -11.68 -3.72
C VAL A 140 -2.33 -12.56 -3.91
N VAL A 141 -2.38 -13.77 -3.35
CA VAL A 141 -1.42 -14.87 -3.57
C VAL A 141 -2.06 -15.93 -4.46
N ILE A 142 -1.37 -16.37 -5.51
CA ILE A 142 -1.80 -17.46 -6.40
C ILE A 142 -0.83 -18.63 -6.27
N ASP A 143 -1.36 -19.85 -6.06
CA ASP A 143 -0.62 -21.11 -5.93
C ASP A 143 0.54 -21.06 -4.91
N ASN A 144 0.37 -20.30 -3.84
CA ASN A 144 1.39 -20.08 -2.80
C ASN A 144 2.71 -19.54 -3.39
N LYS A 145 2.65 -18.73 -4.45
CA LYS A 145 3.82 -18.12 -5.09
C LYS A 145 3.82 -16.61 -4.87
N ASN A 146 5.03 -16.06 -4.78
CA ASN A 146 5.21 -14.62 -4.79
C ASN A 146 4.94 -14.02 -6.18
N SER A 147 4.31 -12.86 -6.22
CA SER A 147 4.08 -12.08 -7.46
C SER A 147 5.37 -11.62 -8.11
N SER A 148 6.45 -11.51 -7.33
CA SER A 148 7.80 -11.15 -7.77
C SER A 148 8.82 -12.06 -7.14
N GLU A 149 9.96 -12.27 -7.81
CA GLU A 149 11.02 -13.14 -7.30
C GLU A 149 11.93 -12.36 -6.36
N VAL A 150 11.72 -12.54 -5.07
CA VAL A 150 12.52 -11.97 -3.98
C VAL A 150 13.23 -13.10 -3.23
N TRP A 151 14.54 -12.97 -3.00
CA TRP A 151 15.31 -13.95 -2.24
C TRP A 151 16.55 -13.33 -1.60
N GLY A 152 17.20 -14.07 -0.70
CA GLY A 152 18.31 -13.54 0.09
C GLY A 152 17.95 -12.24 0.80
N GLY A 153 18.92 -11.51 1.31
CA GLY A 153 18.66 -10.25 2.01
C GLY A 153 18.13 -9.13 1.09
N PHE A 154 18.69 -9.03 -0.13
CA PHE A 154 18.49 -7.90 -1.04
C PHE A 154 18.43 -8.30 -2.53
N ARG A 155 18.05 -9.52 -2.82
CA ARG A 155 17.97 -10.01 -4.20
C ARG A 155 16.55 -9.93 -4.73
N VAL A 156 16.42 -9.46 -5.96
CA VAL A 156 15.17 -9.42 -6.74
C VAL A 156 15.49 -9.78 -8.17
N ALA A 157 14.73 -10.71 -8.76
CA ALA A 157 14.87 -11.05 -10.19
C ALA A 157 13.65 -10.57 -10.99
N ARG A 158 12.78 -11.48 -11.40
CA ARG A 158 11.56 -11.12 -12.11
C ARG A 158 10.63 -10.33 -11.19
N ARG A 159 10.18 -9.18 -11.68
CA ARG A 159 9.28 -8.29 -10.98
C ARG A 159 7.92 -8.26 -11.67
N ALA A 160 6.87 -8.23 -10.88
CA ALA A 160 5.54 -7.93 -11.38
C ALA A 160 5.53 -6.55 -12.06
N LYS A 161 4.92 -6.46 -13.23
CA LYS A 161 4.68 -5.18 -13.90
C LYS A 161 3.23 -4.79 -13.67
N VAL A 162 3.02 -3.63 -13.07
CA VAL A 162 1.69 -3.04 -12.91
C VAL A 162 1.34 -2.26 -14.19
N TYR A 163 0.10 -2.38 -14.63
CA TYR A 163 -0.40 -1.76 -15.85
C TYR A 163 -1.92 -1.52 -15.75
N ASP A 164 -2.50 -0.86 -16.75
CA ASP A 164 -3.93 -0.51 -16.84
C ASP A 164 -4.44 0.25 -15.59
N ILE A 165 -3.61 1.18 -15.10
CA ILE A 165 -3.98 2.03 -13.97
C ILE A 165 -5.04 3.02 -14.44
N SER A 166 -6.24 2.94 -13.87
CA SER A 166 -7.34 3.85 -14.11
C SER A 166 -7.80 4.49 -12.82
N ILE A 167 -8.10 5.79 -12.87
CA ILE A 167 -8.59 6.58 -11.74
C ILE A 167 -9.79 7.39 -12.21
N GLU A 168 -10.95 7.12 -11.64
CA GLU A 168 -12.16 7.92 -11.81
C GLU A 168 -12.48 8.58 -10.45
N ASN A 169 -12.41 9.90 -10.41
CA ASN A 169 -12.74 10.68 -9.21
C ASN A 169 -14.04 11.45 -9.44
N ARG A 170 -15.12 10.94 -8.89
CA ARG A 170 -16.47 11.54 -8.95
C ARG A 170 -16.89 11.97 -7.55
N GLU A 171 -17.87 12.86 -7.47
CA GLU A 171 -18.36 13.40 -6.19
C GLU A 171 -18.80 12.28 -5.22
N GLU A 172 -19.54 11.29 -5.70
CA GLU A 172 -20.07 10.20 -4.87
C GLU A 172 -19.10 9.04 -4.67
N GLN A 173 -18.09 8.89 -5.54
CA GLN A 173 -17.22 7.72 -5.57
C GLN A 173 -15.85 8.03 -6.16
N VAL A 174 -14.80 7.49 -5.54
CA VAL A 174 -13.51 7.34 -6.20
C VAL A 174 -13.33 5.88 -6.58
N LYS A 175 -13.14 5.63 -7.86
CA LYS A 175 -12.87 4.29 -8.39
C LYS A 175 -11.45 4.23 -8.90
N LEU A 176 -10.71 3.22 -8.45
CA LEU A 176 -9.39 2.86 -8.94
C LEU A 176 -9.39 1.45 -9.48
N SER A 177 -8.60 1.21 -10.52
CA SER A 177 -8.26 -0.15 -10.94
C SER A 177 -6.83 -0.22 -11.45
N ALA A 178 -6.21 -1.39 -11.28
CA ALA A 178 -4.91 -1.72 -11.85
C ALA A 178 -4.77 -3.23 -11.99
N CYS A 179 -3.89 -3.67 -12.88
CA CYS A 179 -3.55 -5.07 -13.09
C CYS A 179 -2.05 -5.28 -12.96
N HIS A 180 -1.61 -6.53 -12.67
CA HIS A 180 -0.21 -6.91 -12.79
C HIS A 180 -0.02 -8.30 -13.41
N ASP A 181 1.16 -8.53 -14.00
CA ASP A 181 1.55 -9.78 -14.67
C ASP A 181 2.42 -10.70 -13.79
N GLY A 182 2.42 -10.49 -12.49
CA GLY A 182 3.33 -11.17 -11.56
C GLY A 182 3.28 -12.69 -11.60
N TYR A 183 2.16 -13.25 -12.00
CA TYR A 183 1.90 -14.69 -12.06
C TYR A 183 1.99 -15.30 -13.46
N LYS A 184 2.52 -14.57 -14.45
CA LYS A 184 2.57 -14.98 -15.86
C LYS A 184 3.35 -16.27 -16.14
N LEU A 185 4.20 -16.73 -15.21
CA LEU A 185 4.93 -18.00 -15.33
C LEU A 185 4.16 -19.20 -14.81
N LEU A 186 3.03 -19.01 -14.14
CA LEU A 186 2.15 -20.09 -13.74
C LEU A 186 1.39 -20.62 -14.96
N LYS A 187 0.89 -21.86 -14.89
CA LYS A 187 0.11 -22.48 -15.95
C LYS A 187 -1.09 -21.60 -16.31
N GLY A 188 -1.28 -21.31 -17.59
CA GLY A 188 -2.37 -20.45 -18.05
C GLY A 188 -2.13 -18.96 -17.84
N SER A 189 -0.93 -18.57 -17.37
CA SER A 189 -0.45 -17.18 -17.25
C SER A 189 -1.45 -16.24 -16.56
N PRO A 190 -1.91 -16.55 -15.33
CA PRO A 190 -2.91 -15.74 -14.67
C PRO A 190 -2.39 -14.32 -14.40
N LYS A 191 -3.28 -13.36 -14.58
CA LYS A 191 -3.10 -11.95 -14.26
C LYS A 191 -3.99 -11.60 -13.09
N HIS A 192 -3.51 -10.80 -12.16
CA HIS A 192 -4.32 -10.26 -11.09
C HIS A 192 -4.70 -8.82 -11.42
N CYS A 193 -5.99 -8.52 -11.39
CA CYS A 193 -6.54 -7.17 -11.49
C CYS A 193 -7.32 -6.88 -10.21
N ARG A 194 -7.08 -5.71 -9.64
CA ARG A 194 -7.77 -5.25 -8.44
C ARG A 194 -8.45 -3.92 -8.72
N GLU A 195 -9.67 -3.79 -8.21
CA GLU A 195 -10.46 -2.58 -8.24
C GLU A 195 -10.77 -2.15 -6.81
N TRP A 196 -10.64 -0.86 -6.52
CA TRP A 196 -11.04 -0.23 -5.26
C TRP A 196 -12.12 0.81 -5.55
N ASN A 197 -13.26 0.66 -4.90
CA ASN A 197 -14.38 1.58 -4.99
C ASN A 197 -14.61 2.23 -3.63
N PHE A 198 -14.22 3.50 -3.50
CA PHE A 198 -14.36 4.29 -2.28
C PHE A 198 -15.67 5.05 -2.32
N TYR A 199 -16.62 4.64 -1.50
CA TYR A 199 -17.87 5.33 -1.22
C TYR A 199 -17.74 6.18 0.06
N LYS A 200 -18.82 6.89 0.44
CA LYS A 200 -18.82 7.72 1.65
C LYS A 200 -18.45 6.93 2.93
N ASN A 201 -19.06 5.75 3.12
CA ASN A 201 -18.91 4.94 4.33
C ASN A 201 -18.49 3.49 4.05
N ALA A 202 -18.00 3.20 2.86
CA ALA A 202 -17.61 1.85 2.47
C ALA A 202 -16.44 1.88 1.48
N LEU A 203 -15.56 0.90 1.58
CA LEU A 203 -14.59 0.54 0.57
C LEU A 203 -14.95 -0.87 0.07
N VAL A 204 -15.14 -1.00 -1.24
CA VAL A 204 -15.28 -2.29 -1.91
C VAL A 204 -14.00 -2.58 -2.67
N VAL A 205 -13.35 -3.69 -2.33
CA VAL A 205 -12.17 -4.19 -3.05
C VAL A 205 -12.58 -5.43 -3.83
N THR A 206 -12.35 -5.42 -5.12
CA THR A 206 -12.68 -6.55 -6.01
C THR A 206 -11.42 -7.09 -6.67
N ASP A 207 -11.12 -8.36 -6.43
CA ASP A 207 -10.03 -9.07 -7.09
C ASP A 207 -10.56 -9.91 -8.25
N LYS A 208 -9.91 -9.80 -9.41
CA LYS A 208 -10.19 -10.62 -10.59
C LYS A 208 -8.91 -11.34 -11.03
N ILE A 209 -9.00 -12.64 -11.18
CA ILE A 209 -7.94 -13.46 -11.75
C ILE A 209 -8.32 -13.80 -13.18
N ILE A 210 -7.52 -13.35 -14.14
CA ILE A 210 -7.77 -13.51 -15.57
C ILE A 210 -6.70 -14.44 -16.14
N GLY A 211 -7.10 -15.61 -16.56
CA GLY A 211 -6.20 -16.66 -17.09
C GLY A 211 -6.95 -17.96 -17.35
N THR A 212 -6.20 -19.02 -17.59
CA THR A 212 -6.77 -20.37 -17.79
C THR A 212 -6.14 -21.35 -16.79
N GLY A 213 -6.84 -22.44 -16.52
CA GLY A 213 -6.40 -23.47 -15.57
C GLY A 213 -7.11 -23.38 -14.23
N LYS A 214 -6.71 -24.23 -13.30
CA LYS A 214 -7.18 -24.24 -11.91
C LYS A 214 -6.07 -23.72 -11.02
N HIS A 215 -6.38 -22.75 -10.19
CA HIS A 215 -5.44 -22.13 -9.27
C HIS A 215 -6.02 -22.03 -7.86
N SER A 216 -5.16 -22.15 -6.87
CA SER A 216 -5.50 -21.75 -5.50
C SER A 216 -5.28 -20.24 -5.38
N VAL A 217 -6.31 -19.50 -4.99
CA VAL A 217 -6.24 -18.03 -4.87
C VAL A 217 -6.58 -17.64 -3.44
N GLN A 218 -5.75 -16.80 -2.85
CA GLN A 218 -5.95 -16.24 -1.51
C GLN A 218 -5.89 -14.71 -1.58
N SER A 219 -6.97 -14.03 -1.25
CA SER A 219 -6.97 -12.58 -1.00
C SER A 219 -6.70 -12.35 0.48
N ILE A 220 -5.62 -11.64 0.77
CA ILE A 220 -5.11 -11.45 2.13
C ILE A 220 -5.34 -10.01 2.56
N LEU A 221 -5.82 -9.81 3.79
CA LEU A 221 -5.92 -8.53 4.45
C LEU A 221 -5.27 -8.61 5.84
N HIS A 222 -4.24 -7.83 6.07
CA HIS A 222 -3.56 -7.74 7.36
C HIS A 222 -4.23 -6.66 8.21
N ILE A 223 -4.90 -7.07 9.26
CA ILE A 223 -5.59 -6.17 10.19
C ILE A 223 -4.60 -5.69 11.25
N HIS A 224 -4.66 -4.40 11.59
CA HIS A 224 -3.78 -3.80 12.59
C HIS A 224 -3.87 -4.52 13.94
N PRO A 225 -2.75 -4.78 14.64
CA PRO A 225 -2.73 -5.53 15.91
C PRO A 225 -3.61 -4.95 17.02
N ASN A 226 -3.86 -3.63 17.01
CA ASN A 226 -4.73 -2.97 18.01
C ASN A 226 -6.23 -3.12 17.71
N ALA A 227 -6.62 -3.82 16.65
CA ALA A 227 -8.01 -4.12 16.37
C ALA A 227 -8.51 -5.23 17.29
N ASN A 228 -9.57 -4.97 18.03
CA ASN A 228 -10.20 -5.95 18.89
C ASN A 228 -11.20 -6.79 18.10
N LEU A 229 -10.87 -8.05 17.85
CA LEU A 229 -11.76 -8.98 17.17
C LEU A 229 -13.02 -9.21 18.01
N MET A 230 -14.20 -8.92 17.44
CA MET A 230 -15.49 -9.10 18.08
C MET A 230 -16.18 -10.37 17.62
N LYS A 231 -16.21 -10.63 16.32
CA LYS A 231 -16.87 -11.80 15.73
C LYS A 231 -16.22 -12.14 14.40
N ILE A 232 -16.08 -13.43 14.14
CA ILE A 232 -15.63 -13.98 12.85
C ILE A 232 -16.57 -15.12 12.44
N ASN A 233 -16.91 -15.17 11.18
CA ASN A 233 -17.58 -16.30 10.53
C ASN A 233 -17.04 -16.46 9.11
N ASN A 234 -17.59 -17.40 8.33
CA ASN A 234 -17.10 -17.70 6.99
C ASN A 234 -17.26 -16.57 5.97
N GLN A 235 -18.07 -15.56 6.26
CA GLN A 235 -18.39 -14.47 5.32
C GLN A 235 -18.10 -13.09 5.87
N SER A 236 -17.80 -12.95 7.16
CA SER A 236 -17.52 -11.63 7.73
C SER A 236 -16.59 -11.67 8.93
N VAL A 237 -15.87 -10.58 9.09
CA VAL A 237 -15.04 -10.27 10.26
C VAL A 237 -15.51 -8.94 10.82
N ASN A 238 -15.92 -8.94 12.09
CA ASN A 238 -16.27 -7.75 12.83
C ASN A 238 -15.23 -7.48 13.90
N PHE A 239 -14.72 -6.29 13.93
CA PHE A 239 -13.76 -5.85 14.95
C PHE A 239 -14.02 -4.40 15.36
N GLU A 240 -13.39 -4.01 16.44
CA GLU A 240 -13.43 -2.64 16.95
C GLU A 240 -12.02 -2.06 16.97
N ILE A 241 -11.88 -0.83 16.53
CA ILE A 241 -10.67 -0.04 16.66
C ILE A 241 -11.03 1.33 17.25
N ASN A 242 -10.41 1.69 18.37
CA ASN A 242 -10.71 2.92 19.12
C ASN A 242 -12.22 3.20 19.28
N LYS A 243 -12.97 2.21 19.79
CA LYS A 243 -14.43 2.27 20.01
C LYS A 243 -15.27 2.46 18.72
N LYS A 244 -14.67 2.32 17.54
CA LYS A 244 -15.37 2.33 16.26
C LYS A 244 -15.50 0.92 15.73
N LYS A 245 -16.71 0.51 15.39
CA LYS A 245 -16.99 -0.82 14.82
C LYS A 245 -16.70 -0.82 13.33
N VAL A 246 -15.99 -1.84 12.87
CA VAL A 246 -15.67 -2.08 11.47
C VAL A 246 -16.15 -3.49 11.12
N ASN A 247 -16.80 -3.61 9.98
CA ASN A 247 -17.22 -4.89 9.40
C ASN A 247 -16.51 -5.09 8.06
N ILE A 248 -15.90 -6.24 7.86
CA ILE A 248 -15.39 -6.71 6.56
C ILE A 248 -16.29 -7.86 6.12
N GLU A 249 -16.90 -7.75 4.97
CA GLU A 249 -17.70 -8.79 4.34
C GLU A 249 -16.97 -9.39 3.16
N LEU A 250 -17.02 -10.73 3.05
CA LEU A 250 -16.39 -11.48 1.98
C LEU A 250 -17.48 -11.99 1.04
N GLN A 251 -17.34 -11.68 -0.24
CA GLN A 251 -18.19 -12.19 -1.30
C GLN A 251 -17.32 -12.88 -2.34
N SER A 252 -17.63 -14.13 -2.68
CA SER A 252 -17.00 -14.82 -3.80
C SER A 252 -18.06 -15.12 -4.84
N ASN A 253 -17.84 -14.66 -6.04
CA ASN A 253 -18.57 -15.14 -7.22
C ASN A 253 -17.74 -16.30 -7.75
N GLY A 254 -18.16 -17.54 -7.42
CA GLY A 254 -17.50 -18.77 -7.81
C GLY A 254 -17.35 -18.97 -9.31
#